data_9f0fcf9795ebfc9b314fa6d111916e56
#
_entry.id   9f0fcf9795ebfc9b314fa6d111916e56
#
_cell.length_a   1.000
_cell.length_b   1.000
_cell.length_c   1.000
_cell.angle_alpha   90.00
_cell.angle_beta   90.00
_cell.angle_gamma   90.00
#
_symmetry.space_group_name_H-M   'P 1'
#
loop_
_entity.id
_entity.type
_entity.pdbx_description
1 polymer ?
#
loop_
_entity_poly.entity_id
_entity_poly.type
_entity_poly.pdbx_seq_one_letter_code
_entity_poly.pdbx_strand_id
1 'polypeptide(L)'
;MPSASSSFAAFSGFSRASRSWFLSAFPSGPTSVQERAWAAIGRGENALVVAPTGSGKTLAAFFSAIDRLMRRSAEDREAKGVRVLYVSPLKALAADVERNLRRPLAGVERA
;
A
#
# COMPACT_ATOMS: atom_id res chain seq x y z
N MET A 1 3.82 -11.46 23.31
CA MET A 1 2.91 -10.32 23.14
C MET A 1 3.53 -9.30 22.19
N PRO A 2 2.83 -8.98 21.12
CA PRO A 2 3.37 -7.99 20.21
C PRO A 2 3.46 -6.61 20.87
N SER A 3 4.60 -6.00 20.82
CA SER A 3 4.78 -4.63 21.29
C SER A 3 4.18 -3.64 20.29
N ALA A 4 3.98 -2.40 20.73
CA ALA A 4 3.55 -1.34 19.82
C ALA A 4 4.51 -1.18 18.64
N SER A 5 5.82 -1.38 18.87
CA SER A 5 6.82 -1.29 17.81
C SER A 5 6.66 -2.37 16.76
N SER A 6 6.21 -3.59 17.12
CA SER A 6 5.98 -4.64 16.12
C SER A 6 4.75 -4.36 15.26
N SER A 7 3.75 -3.62 15.78
CA SER A 7 2.59 -3.21 15.00
C SER A 7 2.93 -2.23 13.87
N PHE A 8 3.99 -1.45 14.05
CA PHE A 8 4.41 -0.44 13.08
C PHE A 8 5.63 -0.86 12.27
N ALA A 9 6.12 -2.08 12.45
CA ALA A 9 7.35 -2.54 11.80
C ALA A 9 7.25 -2.52 10.28
N ALA A 10 6.13 -2.97 9.72
CA ALA A 10 5.92 -2.98 8.27
C ALA A 10 5.88 -1.56 7.70
N PHE A 11 5.17 -0.66 8.37
CA PHE A 11 5.07 0.73 7.94
C PHE A 11 6.43 1.43 7.99
N SER A 12 7.22 1.19 9.03
CA SER A 12 8.54 1.81 9.14
C SER A 12 9.53 1.33 8.07
N GLY A 13 9.25 0.21 7.43
CA GLY A 13 10.04 -0.30 6.30
C GLY A 13 9.77 0.41 4.97
N PHE A 14 8.71 1.19 4.86
CA PHE A 14 8.43 1.95 3.66
C PHE A 14 9.41 3.11 3.49
N SER A 15 9.50 3.63 2.26
CA SER A 15 10.32 4.79 1.98
C SER A 15 9.86 6.01 2.78
N ARG A 16 10.75 6.98 2.94
CA ARG A 16 10.42 8.23 3.61
C ARG A 16 9.26 8.95 2.93
N ALA A 17 9.27 8.98 1.60
CA ALA A 17 8.21 9.60 0.81
C ALA A 17 6.85 8.95 1.06
N SER A 18 6.80 7.63 1.07
CA SER A 18 5.57 6.88 1.35
C SER A 18 5.06 7.16 2.75
N ARG A 19 5.92 7.09 3.74
CA ARG A 19 5.54 7.34 5.14
C ARG A 19 5.06 8.78 5.33
N SER A 20 5.75 9.74 4.73
CA SER A 20 5.40 11.15 4.83
C SER A 20 4.02 11.42 4.26
N TRP A 21 3.75 10.90 3.07
CA TRP A 21 2.43 11.06 2.47
C TRP A 21 1.34 10.41 3.32
N PHE A 22 1.59 9.18 3.79
CA PHE A 22 0.59 8.42 4.54
C PHE A 22 0.19 9.13 5.83
N LEU A 23 1.16 9.60 6.60
CA LEU A 23 0.90 10.29 7.86
C LEU A 23 0.25 11.67 7.65
N SER A 24 0.52 12.31 6.52
CA SER A 24 -0.17 13.54 6.14
C SER A 24 -1.65 13.30 5.84
N ALA A 25 -1.95 12.21 5.12
CA ALA A 25 -3.32 11.85 4.78
C ALA A 25 -4.07 11.20 5.95
N PHE A 26 -3.36 10.44 6.77
CA PHE A 26 -3.92 9.68 7.89
C PHE A 26 -3.08 9.91 9.15
N PRO A 27 -3.31 11.02 9.86
CA PRO A 27 -2.47 11.38 11.02
C PRO A 27 -2.43 10.35 12.14
N SER A 28 -3.47 9.52 12.25
CA SER A 28 -3.50 8.43 13.25
C SER A 28 -2.62 7.25 12.90
N GLY A 29 -2.02 7.26 11.71
CA GLY A 29 -1.20 6.17 11.24
C GLY A 29 -1.98 5.01 10.66
N PRO A 30 -1.31 3.89 10.33
CA PRO A 30 -1.96 2.76 9.70
C PRO A 30 -2.90 2.01 10.64
N THR A 31 -3.92 1.36 10.04
CA THR A 31 -4.82 0.48 10.78
C THR A 31 -4.13 -0.87 11.03
N SER A 32 -4.67 -1.66 11.96
CA SER A 32 -4.13 -3.00 12.22
C SER A 32 -4.25 -3.91 10.99
N VAL A 33 -5.31 -3.76 10.20
CA VAL A 33 -5.49 -4.50 8.95
C VAL A 33 -4.36 -4.18 7.97
N GLN A 34 -4.04 -2.90 7.82
CA GLN A 34 -2.96 -2.46 6.94
C GLN A 34 -1.61 -3.02 7.39
N GLU A 35 -1.27 -2.87 8.67
CA GLU A 35 0.00 -3.36 9.20
C GLU A 35 0.17 -4.86 9.03
N ARG A 36 -0.87 -5.64 9.31
CA ARG A 36 -0.83 -7.08 9.17
C ARG A 36 -0.68 -7.52 7.72
N ALA A 37 -1.42 -6.87 6.80
CA ALA A 37 -1.32 -7.16 5.37
C ALA A 37 0.07 -6.80 4.83
N TRP A 38 0.58 -5.63 5.18
CA TRP A 38 1.91 -5.21 4.72
C TRP A 38 3.02 -6.11 5.26
N ALA A 39 2.90 -6.57 6.50
CA ALA A 39 3.87 -7.49 7.07
C ALA A 39 3.94 -8.80 6.28
N ALA A 40 2.79 -9.39 5.95
CA ALA A 40 2.73 -10.61 5.16
C ALA A 40 3.26 -10.39 3.74
N ILE A 41 2.84 -9.32 3.08
CA ILE A 41 3.26 -8.98 1.73
C ILE A 41 4.77 -8.71 1.70
N GLY A 42 5.29 -8.02 2.71
CA GLY A 42 6.71 -7.72 2.82
C GLY A 42 7.58 -8.96 2.97
N ARG A 43 7.04 -10.03 3.54
CA ARG A 43 7.72 -11.31 3.64
C ARG A 43 7.61 -12.15 2.35
N GLY A 44 6.93 -11.65 1.33
CA GLY A 44 6.68 -12.40 0.09
C GLY A 44 5.58 -13.43 0.21
N GLU A 45 4.75 -13.35 1.24
CA GLU A 45 3.65 -14.27 1.46
C GLU A 45 2.38 -13.83 0.74
N ASN A 46 1.55 -14.79 0.39
CA ASN A 46 0.19 -14.49 -0.04
C ASN A 46 -0.62 -14.06 1.19
N ALA A 47 -1.57 -13.15 0.98
CA ALA A 47 -2.38 -12.64 2.07
C ALA A 47 -3.86 -12.60 1.68
N LEU A 48 -4.73 -13.05 2.59
CA LEU A 48 -6.16 -12.86 2.48
C LEU A 48 -6.57 -11.80 3.50
N VAL A 49 -7.13 -10.69 3.01
CA VAL A 49 -7.53 -9.57 3.86
C VAL A 49 -9.04 -9.51 3.93
N VAL A 50 -9.58 -9.77 5.10
CA VAL A 50 -11.01 -9.71 5.36
C VAL A 50 -11.26 -8.67 6.45
N ALA A 51 -12.00 -7.62 6.11
CA ALA A 51 -12.25 -6.53 7.04
C ALA A 51 -13.50 -5.75 6.64
N PRO A 52 -14.14 -5.06 7.58
CA PRO A 52 -15.29 -4.22 7.28
C PRO A 52 -14.93 -3.08 6.33
N THR A 53 -15.95 -2.54 5.66
CA THR A 53 -15.80 -1.32 4.85
C THR A 53 -15.31 -0.18 5.75
N GLY A 54 -14.38 0.62 5.24
CA GLY A 54 -13.81 1.74 5.99
C GLY A 54 -12.61 1.39 6.85
N SER A 55 -12.13 0.14 6.82
CA SER A 55 -10.96 -0.29 7.59
C SER A 55 -9.63 -0.11 6.83
N GLY A 56 -9.66 0.53 5.67
CA GLY A 56 -8.47 0.83 4.90
C GLY A 56 -7.98 -0.32 4.02
N LYS A 57 -8.86 -1.22 3.60
CA LYS A 57 -8.50 -2.40 2.78
C LYS A 57 -7.79 -2.05 1.48
N THR A 58 -8.20 -0.98 0.82
CA THR A 58 -7.59 -0.58 -0.45
C THR A 58 -6.10 -0.31 -0.29
N LEU A 59 -5.72 0.49 0.69
CA LEU A 59 -4.31 0.76 0.96
C LEU A 59 -3.59 -0.44 1.57
N ALA A 60 -4.30 -1.29 2.31
CA ALA A 60 -3.73 -2.55 2.79
C ALA A 60 -3.25 -3.40 1.61
N ALA A 61 -4.04 -3.44 0.52
CA ALA A 61 -3.68 -4.21 -0.66
C ALA A 61 -2.62 -3.52 -1.52
N PHE A 62 -2.72 -2.20 -1.71
CA PHE A 62 -1.97 -1.51 -2.76
C PHE A 62 -0.79 -0.68 -2.28
N PHE A 63 -0.77 -0.21 -1.04
CA PHE A 63 0.25 0.76 -0.62
C PHE A 63 1.67 0.20 -0.67
N SER A 64 1.83 -1.06 -0.29
CA SER A 64 3.11 -1.75 -0.40
C SER A 64 3.59 -1.81 -1.86
N ALA A 65 2.68 -2.06 -2.79
CA ALA A 65 3.00 -2.07 -4.22
C ALA A 65 3.37 -0.68 -4.71
N ILE A 66 2.66 0.36 -4.27
CA ILE A 66 2.97 1.74 -4.61
C ILE A 66 4.38 2.11 -4.15
N ASP A 67 4.70 1.80 -2.89
CA ASP A 67 6.02 2.07 -2.34
C ASP A 67 7.13 1.36 -3.13
N ARG A 68 6.90 0.09 -3.43
CA ARG A 68 7.87 -0.70 -4.21
C ARG A 68 8.09 -0.14 -5.61
N LEU A 69 7.01 0.30 -6.28
CA LEU A 69 7.10 0.90 -7.60
C LEU A 69 7.87 2.22 -7.58
N MET A 70 7.66 3.03 -6.54
CA MET A 70 8.34 4.33 -6.41
C MET A 70 9.82 4.18 -6.08
N ARG A 71 10.21 3.05 -5.48
CA ARG A 71 11.61 2.76 -5.14
C ARG A 71 12.42 2.19 -6.28
N ARG A 72 11.79 1.87 -7.41
CA ARG A 72 12.51 1.27 -8.54
C ARG A 72 13.62 2.19 -9.04
N SER A 73 14.75 1.59 -9.42
CA SER A 73 15.84 2.30 -10.08
C SER A 73 15.39 2.87 -11.44
N ALA A 74 16.16 3.79 -12.01
CA ALA A 74 15.86 4.31 -13.33
C ALA A 74 15.82 3.21 -14.38
N GLU A 75 16.70 2.23 -14.29
CA GLU A 75 16.73 1.08 -15.20
C GLU A 75 15.46 0.26 -15.09
N ASP A 76 15.03 -0.03 -13.87
CA ASP A 76 13.79 -0.77 -13.63
C ASP A 76 12.56 -0.01 -14.10
N ARG A 77 12.56 1.32 -14.01
CA ARG A 77 11.44 2.15 -14.47
C ARG A 77 11.33 2.13 -16.00
N GLU A 78 12.44 2.01 -16.69
CA GLU A 78 12.44 1.88 -18.14
C GLU A 78 12.03 0.51 -18.61
N ALA A 79 12.15 -0.51 -17.76
CA ALA A 79 11.73 -1.86 -18.10
C ALA A 79 10.22 -1.90 -18.31
N LYS A 80 9.79 -2.45 -19.44
CA LYS A 80 8.39 -2.58 -19.78
C LYS A 80 7.80 -3.83 -19.12
N GLY A 81 6.52 -3.77 -18.82
CA GLY A 81 5.79 -4.91 -18.30
C GLY A 81 4.89 -4.56 -17.13
N VAL A 82 3.96 -5.45 -16.85
CA VAL A 82 3.02 -5.33 -15.74
C VAL A 82 3.74 -5.71 -14.45
N ARG A 83 3.71 -4.83 -13.46
CA ARG A 83 4.29 -5.07 -12.14
C ARG A 83 3.22 -5.42 -11.10
N VAL A 84 2.02 -4.87 -11.27
CA VAL A 84 0.90 -5.14 -10.38
C VAL A 84 -0.31 -5.45 -11.22
N LEU A 85 -0.97 -6.57 -10.93
CA LEU A 85 -2.20 -6.95 -11.61
C LEU A 85 -3.33 -6.95 -10.59
N TYR A 86 -4.37 -6.16 -10.87
CA TYR A 86 -5.58 -6.12 -10.08
C TYR A 86 -6.72 -6.79 -10.86
N VAL A 87 -7.37 -7.75 -10.21
CA VAL A 87 -8.50 -8.47 -10.81
C VAL A 87 -9.74 -8.22 -9.97
N SER A 88 -10.79 -7.74 -10.59
CA SER A 88 -12.07 -7.48 -9.94
C SER A 88 -13.22 -8.07 -10.77
N PRO A 89 -14.19 -8.73 -10.13
CA PRO A 89 -15.34 -9.27 -10.86
C PRO A 89 -16.34 -8.20 -11.30
N LEU A 90 -16.28 -6.99 -10.72
CA LEU A 90 -17.22 -5.92 -11.00
C LEU A 90 -16.50 -4.71 -11.57
N LYS A 91 -16.92 -4.28 -12.77
CA LYS A 91 -16.34 -3.14 -13.46
C LYS A 91 -16.42 -1.84 -12.64
N ALA A 92 -17.52 -1.62 -11.94
CA ALA A 92 -17.71 -0.44 -11.09
C ALA A 92 -16.68 -0.40 -9.95
N LEU A 93 -16.38 -1.54 -9.33
CA LEU A 93 -15.37 -1.63 -8.28
C LEU A 93 -13.98 -1.36 -8.81
N ALA A 94 -13.66 -1.82 -10.02
CA ALA A 94 -12.36 -1.54 -10.64
C ALA A 94 -12.16 -0.03 -10.87
N ALA A 95 -13.22 0.66 -11.32
CA ALA A 95 -13.17 2.11 -11.52
C ALA A 95 -13.00 2.86 -10.20
N ASP A 96 -13.66 2.40 -9.13
CA ASP A 96 -13.51 3.00 -7.80
C ASP A 96 -12.11 2.80 -7.25
N VAL A 97 -11.51 1.64 -7.44
CA VAL A 97 -10.13 1.37 -7.01
C VAL A 97 -9.17 2.29 -7.75
N GLU A 98 -9.30 2.44 -9.06
CA GLU A 98 -8.47 3.36 -9.84
C GLU A 98 -8.55 4.78 -9.27
N ARG A 99 -9.76 5.25 -9.04
CA ARG A 99 -10.00 6.59 -8.49
C ARG A 99 -9.34 6.77 -7.13
N ASN A 100 -9.48 5.77 -6.26
CA ASN A 100 -8.94 5.79 -4.91
C ASN A 100 -7.41 5.71 -4.87
N LEU A 101 -6.76 5.21 -5.90
CA LEU A 101 -5.31 5.11 -5.97
C LEU A 101 -4.63 6.35 -6.55
N ARG A 102 -5.35 7.23 -7.23
CA ARG A 102 -4.76 8.44 -7.82
C ARG A 102 -4.10 9.34 -6.80
N ARG A 103 -4.74 9.57 -5.65
CA ARG A 103 -4.19 10.40 -4.58
C ARG A 103 -2.92 9.82 -3.98
N PRO A 104 -2.90 8.55 -3.56
CA PRO A 104 -1.66 7.95 -3.05
C PRO A 104 -0.53 7.99 -4.06
N LEU A 105 -0.79 7.65 -5.32
CA LEU A 105 0.23 7.66 -6.37
C LEU A 105 0.83 9.05 -6.54
N ALA A 106 -0.01 10.06 -6.72
CA ALA A 106 0.45 11.44 -6.90
C ALA A 106 1.11 11.99 -5.63
N GLY A 107 0.57 11.65 -4.46
CA GLY A 107 1.08 12.11 -3.18
C GLY A 107 2.46 11.56 -2.84
N VAL A 108 2.66 10.27 -3.04
CA VAL A 108 3.97 9.64 -2.80
C VAL A 108 5.00 10.16 -3.80
N GLU A 109 4.61 10.32 -5.05
CA GLU A 109 5.50 10.85 -6.08
C GLU A 109 5.99 12.26 -5.75
N ARG A 110 5.12 13.09 -5.18
CA ARG A 110 5.47 14.46 -4.79
C ARG A 110 6.22 14.57 -3.47
N ALA A 111 6.08 13.60 -2.61
CA ALA A 111 6.78 13.58 -1.34
C ALA A 111 8.25 13.11 -1.52
#